data_ad78d809bd31da3ba421b24048353416
#
_entry.id   ad78d809bd31da3ba421b24048353416
#
_cell.length_a   1.000
_cell.length_b   1.000
_cell.length_c   1.000
_cell.angle_alpha   90.00
_cell.angle_beta   90.00
_cell.angle_gamma   90.00
#
_symmetry.space_group_name_H-M   'P 1'
#
loop_
_entity.id
_entity.type
_entity.pdbx_description
1 polymer ?
#
loop_
_entity_poly.entity_id
_entity_poly.type
_entity_poly.pdbx_seq_one_letter_code
_entity_poly.pdbx_strand_id
1 'polypeptide(L)'
;ALEDIIFLGDEPVEIWRRAFSGSGYYNNPKNWENGVLYVGNHLAETDENISGVVNIRPGTVSVAESAFESRHLITGVNIPYGVRYIHQGAFRDCSQLKTITVPGSVESISYHTFEGCTSLEKVVIEDGVKRVGEIFGRDCQNVTQVVLPDSLTYLDSALFHGTSILNNIKPVNGVYYIGKYLLYADEEIVKGKVIVKNGTTAIAAHAFRECNMITSVELPASLRHINQGAFDSCANLASVKFSEGIEVIDPEAFIGCPIPKFNLPKSIKRIGSRAFFSNAYENSSRWDEKNGLYYEGNIALAGEYYMPETVTVKKGTKIIADGILGGSRPKRVIIPA
;
A
#
# COMPACT_ATOMS: atom_id res chain seq x y z
N ALA A 1 11.22 9.56 36.65
CA ALA A 1 11.57 8.97 35.37
C ALA A 1 10.63 7.80 35.09
N LEU A 2 10.32 7.53 33.82
CA LEU A 2 9.50 6.37 33.44
C LEU A 2 10.31 5.09 33.76
N GLU A 3 9.79 4.22 34.62
CA GLU A 3 10.48 3.01 35.10
C GLU A 3 9.78 1.73 34.65
N ASP A 4 8.46 1.79 34.39
CA ASP A 4 7.65 0.67 33.97
C ASP A 4 6.59 1.09 32.95
N ILE A 5 6.16 0.14 32.11
CA ILE A 5 5.13 0.32 31.07
C ILE A 5 4.19 -0.86 31.11
N ILE A 6 2.89 -0.58 31.28
CA ILE A 6 1.85 -1.57 31.33
C ILE A 6 0.92 -1.38 30.14
N PHE A 7 0.77 -2.41 29.32
CA PHE A 7 -0.25 -2.47 28.28
C PHE A 7 -1.56 -3.01 28.86
N LEU A 8 -2.65 -2.29 28.65
CA LEU A 8 -3.98 -2.70 29.12
C LEU A 8 -4.84 -3.40 28.05
N GLY A 9 -4.24 -3.72 26.89
CA GLY A 9 -4.91 -4.39 25.78
C GLY A 9 -3.92 -5.08 24.86
N ASP A 10 -4.45 -5.93 23.96
CA ASP A 10 -3.67 -6.74 23.01
C ASP A 10 -3.53 -6.08 21.63
N GLU A 11 -4.08 -4.87 21.44
CA GLU A 11 -3.98 -4.15 20.18
C GLU A 11 -2.54 -3.68 19.94
N PRO A 12 -2.04 -3.81 18.71
CA PRO A 12 -0.69 -3.36 18.38
C PRO A 12 -0.58 -1.84 18.55
N VAL A 13 0.46 -1.43 19.28
CA VAL A 13 0.79 -0.03 19.50
C VAL A 13 1.91 0.36 18.54
N GLU A 14 1.75 1.48 17.85
CA GLU A 14 2.80 2.07 17.05
C GLU A 14 3.80 2.79 17.96
N ILE A 15 5.05 2.28 17.99
CA ILE A 15 6.14 2.85 18.77
C ILE A 15 7.05 3.62 17.81
N TRP A 16 7.15 4.94 18.05
CA TRP A 16 7.97 5.83 17.25
C TRP A 16 9.44 5.76 17.68
N ARG A 17 10.31 6.08 16.74
CA ARG A 17 11.76 6.10 16.95
C ARG A 17 12.13 6.78 18.26
N ARG A 18 12.96 6.10 19.08
CA ARG A 18 13.50 6.62 20.36
C ARG A 18 12.43 7.06 21.36
N ALA A 19 11.21 6.53 21.28
CA ALA A 19 10.12 6.89 22.18
C ALA A 19 10.48 6.76 23.68
N PHE A 20 11.40 5.87 24.02
CA PHE A 20 11.82 5.60 25.40
C PHE A 20 13.24 6.05 25.72
N SER A 21 13.95 6.63 24.75
CA SER A 21 15.35 7.04 24.90
C SER A 21 15.54 7.99 26.09
N GLY A 22 16.52 7.70 26.94
CA GLY A 22 16.85 8.48 28.14
C GLY A 22 15.90 8.30 29.33
N SER A 23 14.84 7.49 29.19
CA SER A 23 13.94 7.16 30.31
C SER A 23 14.59 6.18 31.29
N GLY A 24 14.03 6.02 32.49
CA GLY A 24 14.46 4.99 33.45
C GLY A 24 14.24 3.57 32.89
N TYR A 25 13.17 3.40 32.12
CA TYR A 25 12.91 2.12 31.42
C TYR A 25 14.01 1.78 30.41
N TYR A 26 14.40 2.74 29.56
CA TYR A 26 15.49 2.60 28.59
C TYR A 26 16.83 2.32 29.26
N ASN A 27 17.16 3.03 30.34
CA ASN A 27 18.45 2.92 31.05
C ASN A 27 18.53 1.69 31.97
N ASN A 28 17.46 0.91 32.13
CA ASN A 28 17.46 -0.29 32.94
C ASN A 28 17.92 -1.50 32.10
N PRO A 29 19.13 -2.09 32.40
CA PRO A 29 19.66 -3.22 31.63
C PRO A 29 18.74 -4.44 31.62
N LYS A 30 17.86 -4.60 32.60
CA LYS A 30 16.90 -5.71 32.68
C LYS A 30 15.83 -5.69 31.59
N ASN A 31 15.61 -4.54 30.97
CA ASN A 31 14.63 -4.37 29.88
C ASN A 31 15.23 -4.68 28.50
N TRP A 32 16.56 -4.91 28.45
CA TRP A 32 17.28 -5.29 27.25
C TRP A 32 17.55 -6.77 27.22
N GLU A 33 17.14 -7.41 26.14
CA GLU A 33 17.35 -8.85 25.91
C GLU A 33 18.23 -9.03 24.67
N ASN A 34 19.47 -9.49 24.87
CA ASN A 34 20.46 -9.68 23.78
C ASN A 34 20.63 -8.44 22.88
N GLY A 35 20.69 -7.25 23.47
CA GLY A 35 20.82 -5.99 22.74
C GLY A 35 19.53 -5.47 22.09
N VAL A 36 18.38 -6.02 22.46
CA VAL A 36 17.06 -5.60 21.98
C VAL A 36 16.22 -5.11 23.15
N LEU A 37 15.69 -3.90 23.03
CA LEU A 37 14.72 -3.33 23.97
C LEU A 37 13.32 -3.74 23.55
N TYR A 38 12.64 -4.47 24.43
CA TYR A 38 11.23 -4.80 24.26
C TYR A 38 10.35 -3.97 25.20
N VAL A 39 9.21 -3.56 24.69
CA VAL A 39 8.14 -2.91 25.45
C VAL A 39 6.87 -3.74 25.26
N GLY A 40 6.54 -4.53 26.28
CA GLY A 40 5.54 -5.58 26.13
C GLY A 40 5.91 -6.56 25.02
N ASN A 41 5.03 -6.73 24.05
CA ASN A 41 5.26 -7.59 22.86
C ASN A 41 5.75 -6.79 21.63
N HIS A 42 6.31 -5.60 21.83
CA HIS A 42 6.82 -4.76 20.75
C HIS A 42 8.35 -4.67 20.85
N LEU A 43 9.05 -4.89 19.74
CA LEU A 43 10.48 -4.58 19.62
C LEU A 43 10.60 -3.06 19.41
N ALA A 44 11.08 -2.34 20.41
CA ALA A 44 11.11 -0.87 20.40
C ALA A 44 12.43 -0.31 19.83
N GLU A 45 13.58 -0.88 20.21
CA GLU A 45 14.90 -0.38 19.80
C GLU A 45 15.96 -1.48 19.93
N THR A 46 17.10 -1.30 19.27
CA THR A 46 18.27 -2.17 19.38
C THR A 46 19.50 -1.39 19.80
N ASP A 47 20.41 -2.05 20.52
CA ASP A 47 21.72 -1.49 20.89
C ASP A 47 22.52 -1.10 19.64
N GLU A 48 23.28 -0.02 19.71
CA GLU A 48 24.06 0.48 18.57
C GLU A 48 25.19 -0.48 18.14
N ASN A 49 25.69 -1.32 19.07
CA ASN A 49 26.75 -2.29 18.85
C ASN A 49 26.21 -3.70 18.56
N ILE A 50 24.89 -3.87 18.43
CA ILE A 50 24.32 -5.19 18.11
C ILE A 50 24.89 -5.71 16.80
N SER A 51 25.26 -6.98 16.75
CA SER A 51 26.00 -7.55 15.62
C SER A 51 25.62 -9.00 15.31
N GLY A 52 26.01 -9.46 14.12
CA GLY A 52 25.76 -10.82 13.67
C GLY A 52 24.30 -11.08 13.31
N VAL A 53 23.80 -12.26 13.62
CA VAL A 53 22.40 -12.65 13.38
C VAL A 53 21.57 -12.37 14.62
N VAL A 54 20.57 -11.51 14.48
CA VAL A 54 19.64 -11.15 15.56
C VAL A 54 18.40 -12.04 15.49
N ASN A 55 18.07 -12.68 16.61
CA ASN A 55 16.85 -13.46 16.74
C ASN A 55 15.80 -12.62 17.49
N ILE A 56 14.76 -12.20 16.80
CA ILE A 56 13.63 -11.52 17.44
C ILE A 56 12.87 -12.53 18.31
N ARG A 57 12.53 -12.12 19.53
CA ARG A 57 11.84 -12.96 20.52
C ARG A 57 10.50 -13.46 20.00
N PRO A 58 10.16 -14.77 20.13
CA PRO A 58 8.81 -15.28 19.88
C PRO A 58 7.77 -14.53 20.69
N GLY A 59 6.58 -14.31 20.10
CA GLY A 59 5.52 -13.49 20.69
C GLY A 59 5.65 -12.00 20.42
N THR A 60 6.69 -11.54 19.72
CA THR A 60 6.77 -10.16 19.23
C THR A 60 5.68 -9.92 18.18
N VAL A 61 4.93 -8.83 18.35
CA VAL A 61 3.81 -8.43 17.47
C VAL A 61 4.23 -7.37 16.46
N SER A 62 5.14 -6.47 16.83
CA SER A 62 5.64 -5.44 15.91
C SER A 62 7.12 -5.15 16.09
N VAL A 63 7.74 -4.70 14.99
CA VAL A 63 9.07 -4.07 14.95
C VAL A 63 8.86 -2.59 14.75
N ALA A 64 9.27 -1.78 15.71
CA ALA A 64 9.02 -0.34 15.75
C ALA A 64 9.72 0.43 14.61
N GLU A 65 9.32 1.68 14.44
CA GLU A 65 9.96 2.62 13.51
C GLU A 65 11.46 2.74 13.84
N SER A 66 12.29 2.55 12.79
CA SER A 66 13.75 2.68 12.90
C SER A 66 14.42 1.77 13.96
N ALA A 67 13.79 0.69 14.38
CA ALA A 67 14.27 -0.13 15.51
C ALA A 67 15.66 -0.71 15.30
N PHE A 68 16.06 -0.99 14.05
CA PHE A 68 17.42 -1.43 13.66
C PHE A 68 18.16 -0.39 12.81
N GLU A 69 17.68 0.86 12.76
CA GLU A 69 18.31 1.88 11.91
C GLU A 69 19.79 2.05 12.24
N SER A 70 20.62 2.05 11.18
CA SER A 70 22.09 2.19 11.27
C SER A 70 22.80 1.09 12.10
N ARG A 71 22.20 -0.10 12.19
CA ARG A 71 22.85 -1.24 12.83
C ARG A 71 23.77 -1.94 11.82
N HIS A 72 24.90 -1.29 11.53
CA HIS A 72 25.82 -1.67 10.45
C HIS A 72 26.48 -3.04 10.62
N LEU A 73 26.46 -3.62 11.83
CA LEU A 73 27.13 -4.89 12.14
C LEU A 73 26.20 -6.12 12.08
N ILE A 74 24.89 -5.92 11.86
CA ILE A 74 23.97 -7.06 11.71
C ILE A 74 24.10 -7.67 10.31
N THR A 75 24.19 -9.01 10.26
CA THR A 75 24.31 -9.76 8.99
C THR A 75 23.05 -10.53 8.63
N GLY A 76 22.13 -10.69 9.58
CA GLY A 76 20.83 -11.32 9.39
C GLY A 76 19.89 -11.02 10.54
N VAL A 77 18.59 -11.16 10.28
CA VAL A 77 17.52 -11.02 11.29
C VAL A 77 16.53 -12.15 11.10
N ASN A 78 16.30 -12.92 12.15
CA ASN A 78 15.25 -13.93 12.19
C ASN A 78 13.99 -13.33 12.79
N ILE A 79 12.98 -13.12 11.94
CA ILE A 79 11.69 -12.57 12.32
C ILE A 79 10.75 -13.75 12.59
N PRO A 80 10.23 -13.94 13.83
CA PRO A 80 9.37 -15.07 14.12
C PRO A 80 7.96 -14.89 13.51
N TYR A 81 7.32 -16.01 13.24
CA TYR A 81 5.89 -15.98 12.89
C TYR A 81 5.09 -15.41 14.07
N GLY A 82 4.14 -14.51 13.79
CA GLY A 82 3.37 -13.76 14.79
C GLY A 82 3.66 -12.25 14.76
N VAL A 83 4.80 -11.83 14.21
CA VAL A 83 5.02 -10.40 13.89
C VAL A 83 4.01 -9.98 12.84
N ARG A 84 3.19 -8.95 13.15
CA ARG A 84 2.15 -8.44 12.26
C ARG A 84 2.55 -7.15 11.56
N TYR A 85 3.42 -6.33 12.17
CA TYR A 85 3.81 -5.03 11.64
C TYR A 85 5.31 -4.83 11.67
N ILE A 86 5.86 -4.38 10.53
CA ILE A 86 7.21 -3.86 10.38
C ILE A 86 7.07 -2.41 9.97
N HIS A 87 7.41 -1.49 10.90
CA HIS A 87 7.18 -0.06 10.70
C HIS A 87 8.27 0.58 9.84
N GLN A 88 8.06 1.87 9.51
CA GLN A 88 8.91 2.63 8.60
C GLN A 88 10.39 2.58 9.03
N GLY A 89 11.28 2.37 8.05
CA GLY A 89 12.71 2.40 8.27
C GLY A 89 13.23 1.36 9.27
N ALA A 90 12.45 0.32 9.62
CA ALA A 90 12.79 -0.62 10.69
C ALA A 90 14.21 -1.20 10.57
N PHE A 91 14.69 -1.46 9.34
CA PHE A 91 16.05 -1.96 9.04
C PHE A 91 16.86 -0.99 8.18
N ARG A 92 16.53 0.30 8.22
CA ARG A 92 17.20 1.32 7.43
C ARG A 92 18.71 1.34 7.76
N ASP A 93 19.56 1.50 6.72
CA ASP A 93 21.02 1.58 6.83
C ASP A 93 21.68 0.37 7.53
N CYS A 94 21.04 -0.81 7.48
CA CYS A 94 21.67 -2.06 7.92
C CYS A 94 22.63 -2.55 6.84
N SER A 95 23.79 -1.90 6.71
CA SER A 95 24.69 -2.03 5.56
C SER A 95 25.32 -3.42 5.35
N GLN A 96 25.37 -4.29 6.37
CA GLN A 96 25.87 -5.68 6.25
C GLN A 96 24.77 -6.74 6.17
N LEU A 97 23.49 -6.35 6.22
CA LEU A 97 22.38 -7.26 6.07
C LEU A 97 22.34 -7.82 4.65
N LYS A 98 22.50 -9.13 4.46
CA LYS A 98 22.57 -9.77 3.14
C LYS A 98 21.26 -10.35 2.66
N THR A 99 20.52 -10.96 3.54
CA THR A 99 19.24 -11.60 3.21
C THR A 99 18.26 -11.40 4.35
N ILE A 100 16.98 -11.31 3.99
CA ILE A 100 15.91 -11.27 4.98
C ILE A 100 14.68 -12.01 4.48
N THR A 101 14.02 -12.72 5.40
CA THR A 101 12.71 -13.32 5.16
C THR A 101 11.68 -12.64 6.05
N VAL A 102 10.64 -12.10 5.44
CA VAL A 102 9.48 -11.52 6.13
C VAL A 102 8.40 -12.59 6.19
N PRO A 103 8.00 -13.04 7.40
CA PRO A 103 7.02 -14.12 7.56
C PRO A 103 5.61 -13.70 7.12
N GLY A 104 4.82 -14.66 6.67
CA GLY A 104 3.46 -14.46 6.17
C GLY A 104 2.45 -13.95 7.21
N SER A 105 2.84 -13.89 8.49
CA SER A 105 2.04 -13.23 9.55
C SER A 105 2.08 -11.70 9.46
N VAL A 106 3.07 -11.12 8.75
CA VAL A 106 3.19 -9.67 8.57
C VAL A 106 2.10 -9.18 7.62
N GLU A 107 1.25 -8.29 8.11
CA GLU A 107 0.14 -7.72 7.33
C GLU A 107 0.62 -6.65 6.34
N SER A 108 1.60 -5.84 6.78
CA SER A 108 2.13 -4.73 6.01
C SER A 108 3.61 -4.49 6.31
N ILE A 109 4.37 -4.21 5.24
CA ILE A 109 5.74 -3.71 5.31
C ILE A 109 5.71 -2.24 4.89
N SER A 110 6.17 -1.36 5.79
CA SER A 110 6.11 0.08 5.60
C SER A 110 7.23 0.62 4.70
N TYR A 111 7.16 1.91 4.40
CA TYR A 111 8.11 2.61 3.53
C TYR A 111 9.54 2.60 4.10
N HIS A 112 10.53 2.59 3.20
CA HIS A 112 11.97 2.70 3.51
C HIS A 112 12.50 1.67 4.51
N THR A 113 11.79 0.54 4.66
CA THR A 113 12.15 -0.51 5.62
C THR A 113 13.58 -1.00 5.44
N PHE A 114 14.07 -1.10 4.19
CA PHE A 114 15.41 -1.57 3.83
C PHE A 114 16.27 -0.51 3.13
N GLU A 115 15.88 0.77 3.14
CA GLU A 115 16.68 1.86 2.54
C GLU A 115 18.10 1.83 3.11
N GLY A 116 19.12 2.00 2.26
CA GLY A 116 20.53 2.00 2.68
C GLY A 116 21.11 0.63 3.07
N CYS A 117 20.37 -0.46 2.84
CA CYS A 117 20.91 -1.82 3.06
C CYS A 117 21.82 -2.22 1.89
N THR A 118 23.04 -1.64 1.85
CA THR A 118 23.96 -1.72 0.71
C THR A 118 24.45 -3.12 0.38
N SER A 119 24.43 -4.08 1.32
CA SER A 119 24.82 -5.49 1.09
C SER A 119 23.61 -6.41 0.85
N LEU A 120 22.38 -5.87 0.86
CA LEU A 120 21.19 -6.71 0.74
C LEU A 120 21.05 -7.25 -0.71
N GLU A 121 21.05 -8.57 -0.84
CA GLU A 121 20.99 -9.28 -2.12
C GLU A 121 19.62 -9.89 -2.38
N LYS A 122 18.97 -10.39 -1.30
CA LYS A 122 17.73 -11.15 -1.41
C LYS A 122 16.74 -10.80 -0.31
N VAL A 123 15.49 -10.57 -0.73
CA VAL A 123 14.33 -10.43 0.17
C VAL A 123 13.28 -11.47 -0.20
N VAL A 124 12.84 -12.23 0.79
CA VAL A 124 11.71 -13.16 0.65
C VAL A 124 10.55 -12.63 1.46
N ILE A 125 9.42 -12.41 0.81
CA ILE A 125 8.16 -12.05 1.46
C ILE A 125 7.24 -13.26 1.33
N GLU A 126 6.92 -13.87 2.47
CA GLU A 126 6.13 -15.11 2.49
C GLU A 126 4.64 -14.87 2.23
N ASP A 127 3.97 -15.92 1.81
CA ASP A 127 2.52 -15.85 1.55
C ASP A 127 1.74 -15.57 2.84
N GLY A 128 0.78 -14.64 2.74
CA GLY A 128 0.06 -14.07 3.87
C GLY A 128 0.21 -12.55 3.98
N VAL A 129 1.37 -11.99 3.60
CA VAL A 129 1.58 -10.53 3.53
C VAL A 129 0.62 -9.92 2.50
N LYS A 130 -0.07 -8.84 2.88
CA LYS A 130 -1.11 -8.19 2.05
C LYS A 130 -0.66 -6.89 1.40
N ARG A 131 0.25 -6.16 2.03
CA ARG A 131 0.61 -4.81 1.62
C ARG A 131 2.13 -4.61 1.66
N VAL A 132 2.67 -4.10 0.56
CA VAL A 132 4.10 -3.76 0.44
C VAL A 132 4.22 -2.38 -0.20
N GLY A 133 4.77 -1.42 0.54
CA GLY A 133 5.06 -0.06 0.05
C GLY A 133 6.39 0.00 -0.70
N GLU A 134 6.96 1.20 -0.82
CA GLU A 134 8.34 1.42 -1.27
C GLU A 134 9.30 1.01 -0.14
N ILE A 135 9.64 -0.28 -0.07
CA ILE A 135 10.43 -0.83 1.05
C ILE A 135 11.94 -0.64 0.87
N PHE A 136 12.44 -0.41 -0.36
CA PHE A 136 13.86 -0.24 -0.61
C PHE A 136 14.26 1.25 -0.53
N GLY A 137 14.09 2.04 -1.54
CA GLY A 137 14.63 3.40 -1.59
C GLY A 137 16.10 3.43 -2.05
N ARG A 138 16.87 4.43 -1.62
CA ARG A 138 18.26 4.61 -2.07
C ARG A 138 19.19 3.52 -1.58
N ASP A 139 20.27 3.31 -2.34
CA ASP A 139 21.44 2.50 -1.96
C ASP A 139 21.18 0.99 -1.75
N CYS A 140 20.18 0.44 -2.50
CA CYS A 140 19.85 -0.99 -2.50
C CYS A 140 20.25 -1.70 -3.81
N GLN A 141 21.31 -1.23 -4.50
CA GLN A 141 21.67 -1.71 -5.84
C GLN A 141 22.05 -3.19 -5.91
N ASN A 142 22.45 -3.78 -4.78
CA ASN A 142 22.80 -5.21 -4.70
C ASN A 142 21.58 -6.13 -4.59
N VAL A 143 20.37 -5.59 -4.36
CA VAL A 143 19.15 -6.39 -4.38
C VAL A 143 18.87 -6.85 -5.81
N THR A 144 19.04 -8.16 -6.03
CA THR A 144 18.82 -8.81 -7.32
C THR A 144 17.68 -9.83 -7.28
N GLN A 145 17.23 -10.22 -6.08
CA GLN A 145 16.17 -11.20 -5.88
C GLN A 145 15.15 -10.73 -4.87
N VAL A 146 13.89 -10.62 -5.31
CA VAL A 146 12.74 -10.42 -4.42
C VAL A 146 11.67 -11.45 -4.76
N VAL A 147 11.28 -12.24 -3.76
CA VAL A 147 10.15 -13.17 -3.86
C VAL A 147 8.92 -12.48 -3.29
N LEU A 148 7.93 -12.24 -4.14
CA LEU A 148 6.65 -11.67 -3.75
C LEU A 148 5.62 -12.77 -3.55
N PRO A 149 4.77 -12.69 -2.50
CA PRO A 149 3.76 -13.69 -2.21
C PRO A 149 2.55 -13.57 -3.14
N ASP A 150 1.78 -14.62 -3.21
CA ASP A 150 0.52 -14.64 -3.97
C ASP A 150 -0.62 -13.84 -3.30
N SER A 151 -0.48 -13.55 -2.04
CA SER A 151 -1.48 -12.89 -1.20
C SER A 151 -1.52 -11.38 -1.31
N LEU A 152 -0.58 -10.71 -2.02
CA LEU A 152 -0.57 -9.26 -2.12
C LEU A 152 -1.83 -8.69 -2.77
N THR A 153 -2.41 -7.72 -2.09
CA THR A 153 -3.52 -6.91 -2.58
C THR A 153 -3.12 -5.47 -2.87
N TYR A 154 -2.03 -5.01 -2.25
CA TYR A 154 -1.46 -3.68 -2.48
C TYR A 154 0.05 -3.77 -2.66
N LEU A 155 0.54 -3.10 -3.70
CA LEU A 155 1.97 -2.87 -3.92
C LEU A 155 2.17 -1.46 -4.50
N ASP A 156 3.31 -0.86 -4.18
CA ASP A 156 3.70 0.44 -4.70
C ASP A 156 4.48 0.29 -6.02
N SER A 157 4.31 1.21 -6.97
CA SER A 157 5.09 1.22 -8.23
C SER A 157 6.58 1.47 -7.99
N ALA A 158 6.92 2.20 -6.94
CA ALA A 158 8.29 2.46 -6.52
C ALA A 158 8.90 1.33 -5.69
N LEU A 159 8.21 0.19 -5.54
CA LEU A 159 8.68 -0.96 -4.73
C LEU A 159 10.16 -1.30 -4.96
N PHE A 160 10.62 -1.25 -6.20
CA PHE A 160 12.00 -1.62 -6.57
C PHE A 160 12.91 -0.41 -6.83
N HIS A 161 12.49 0.78 -6.42
CA HIS A 161 13.33 1.98 -6.52
C HIS A 161 14.66 1.76 -5.80
N GLY A 162 15.76 2.18 -6.41
CA GLY A 162 17.11 2.02 -5.87
C GLY A 162 17.70 0.60 -5.95
N THR A 163 16.98 -0.36 -6.55
CA THR A 163 17.47 -1.75 -6.75
C THR A 163 17.89 -1.99 -8.20
N SER A 164 18.65 -3.08 -8.43
CA SER A 164 19.00 -3.53 -9.79
C SER A 164 17.94 -4.47 -10.42
N ILE A 165 16.84 -4.76 -9.75
CA ILE A 165 15.81 -5.70 -10.23
C ILE A 165 15.19 -5.22 -11.54
N LEU A 166 14.86 -3.92 -11.64
CA LEU A 166 14.21 -3.36 -12.82
C LEU A 166 15.06 -3.47 -14.08
N ASN A 167 16.40 -3.47 -13.95
CA ASN A 167 17.33 -3.63 -15.07
C ASN A 167 17.20 -4.99 -15.76
N ASN A 168 16.68 -6.00 -15.05
CA ASN A 168 16.51 -7.37 -15.53
C ASN A 168 15.08 -7.67 -16.00
N ILE A 169 14.12 -6.77 -15.79
CA ILE A 169 12.72 -6.93 -16.22
C ILE A 169 12.58 -6.38 -17.64
N LYS A 170 12.16 -7.25 -18.57
CA LYS A 170 11.82 -6.81 -19.94
C LYS A 170 10.38 -6.31 -19.97
N PRO A 171 10.14 -5.04 -20.30
CA PRO A 171 8.79 -4.51 -20.40
C PRO A 171 8.04 -5.12 -21.61
N VAL A 172 6.73 -5.19 -21.48
CA VAL A 172 5.83 -5.56 -22.58
C VAL A 172 5.13 -4.27 -23.05
N ASN A 173 5.53 -3.76 -24.20
CA ASN A 173 5.03 -2.48 -24.76
C ASN A 173 5.12 -1.32 -23.75
N GLY A 174 6.25 -1.21 -23.05
CA GLY A 174 6.48 -0.16 -22.04
C GLY A 174 5.87 -0.45 -20.67
N VAL A 175 5.20 -1.60 -20.47
CA VAL A 175 4.61 -1.97 -19.17
C VAL A 175 5.47 -3.03 -18.48
N TYR A 176 5.81 -2.78 -17.23
CA TYR A 176 6.68 -3.64 -16.41
C TYR A 176 5.86 -4.53 -15.48
N TYR A 177 6.19 -5.83 -15.48
CA TYR A 177 5.51 -6.85 -14.68
C TYR A 177 6.48 -7.63 -13.83
N ILE A 178 6.08 -8.01 -12.63
CA ILE A 178 6.75 -9.03 -11.81
C ILE A 178 5.74 -10.10 -11.40
N GLY A 179 5.97 -11.33 -11.87
CA GLY A 179 5.01 -12.41 -11.68
C GLY A 179 3.62 -12.03 -12.22
N LYS A 180 2.66 -11.95 -11.31
CA LYS A 180 1.25 -11.59 -11.59
C LYS A 180 0.91 -10.12 -11.25
N TYR A 181 1.88 -9.29 -11.00
CA TYR A 181 1.70 -7.88 -10.64
C TYR A 181 2.19 -6.97 -11.76
N LEU A 182 1.37 -5.97 -12.11
CA LEU A 182 1.77 -4.86 -12.97
C LEU A 182 2.38 -3.79 -12.07
N LEU A 183 3.66 -3.48 -12.27
CA LEU A 183 4.41 -2.53 -11.44
C LEU A 183 4.21 -1.09 -11.89
N TYR A 184 4.67 -0.79 -13.11
CA TYR A 184 4.53 0.55 -13.67
C TYR A 184 4.56 0.51 -15.19
N ALA A 185 4.17 1.61 -15.82
CA ALA A 185 4.24 1.84 -17.24
C ALA A 185 5.14 3.05 -17.51
N ASP A 186 6.00 2.91 -18.52
CA ASP A 186 6.84 3.99 -18.99
C ASP A 186 5.99 5.01 -19.77
N GLU A 187 5.81 6.19 -19.22
CA GLU A 187 4.91 7.22 -19.74
C GLU A 187 5.34 7.76 -21.13
N GLU A 188 6.63 7.63 -21.47
CA GLU A 188 7.15 8.03 -22.78
C GLU A 188 6.92 6.96 -23.87
N ILE A 189 6.70 5.69 -23.46
CA ILE A 189 6.56 4.55 -24.37
C ILE A 189 5.10 4.14 -24.56
N VAL A 190 4.32 4.06 -23.46
CA VAL A 190 2.94 3.57 -23.54
C VAL A 190 2.02 4.57 -24.23
N LYS A 191 1.29 4.12 -25.26
CA LYS A 191 0.39 4.97 -26.02
C LYS A 191 -0.80 4.22 -26.63
N GLY A 192 -1.87 4.97 -26.90
CA GLY A 192 -3.08 4.45 -27.53
C GLY A 192 -3.78 3.44 -26.63
N LYS A 193 -4.06 2.27 -27.17
CA LYS A 193 -4.75 1.19 -26.45
C LYS A 193 -3.74 0.32 -25.70
N VAL A 194 -3.92 0.20 -24.39
CA VAL A 194 -3.18 -0.71 -23.52
C VAL A 194 -4.02 -1.94 -23.20
N ILE A 195 -3.45 -3.13 -23.41
CA ILE A 195 -4.05 -4.40 -23.00
C ILE A 195 -3.21 -4.96 -21.87
N VAL A 196 -3.76 -4.98 -20.65
CA VAL A 196 -3.09 -5.53 -19.48
C VAL A 196 -2.99 -7.04 -19.62
N LYS A 197 -1.78 -7.59 -19.36
CA LYS A 197 -1.45 -9.02 -19.53
C LYS A 197 -2.41 -9.93 -18.75
N ASN A 198 -2.88 -11.00 -19.38
CA ASN A 198 -3.63 -12.06 -18.70
C ASN A 198 -2.81 -12.68 -17.55
N GLY A 199 -3.49 -13.01 -16.45
CA GLY A 199 -2.84 -13.49 -15.23
C GLY A 199 -2.45 -12.36 -14.26
N THR A 200 -2.53 -11.06 -14.66
CA THR A 200 -2.34 -9.94 -13.74
C THR A 200 -3.46 -9.92 -12.70
N THR A 201 -3.09 -9.89 -11.42
CA THR A 201 -4.04 -9.87 -10.28
C THR A 201 -4.13 -8.51 -9.59
N ALA A 202 -3.08 -7.70 -9.64
CA ALA A 202 -3.11 -6.34 -9.14
C ALA A 202 -2.29 -5.39 -10.02
N ILE A 203 -2.75 -4.14 -10.10
CA ILE A 203 -2.04 -3.01 -10.69
C ILE A 203 -1.51 -2.17 -9.52
N ALA A 204 -0.22 -1.91 -9.50
CA ALA A 204 0.45 -1.17 -8.43
C ALA A 204 -0.07 0.27 -8.30
N ALA A 205 0.10 0.85 -7.11
CA ALA A 205 -0.19 2.26 -6.89
C ALA A 205 0.65 3.12 -7.86
N HIS A 206 0.01 4.13 -8.45
CA HIS A 206 0.61 5.06 -9.40
C HIS A 206 1.21 4.43 -10.67
N ALA A 207 0.86 3.19 -11.01
CA ALA A 207 1.49 2.43 -12.10
C ALA A 207 1.40 3.07 -13.49
N PHE A 208 0.35 3.82 -13.79
CA PHE A 208 0.14 4.57 -15.04
C PHE A 208 -0.02 6.07 -14.78
N ARG A 209 0.50 6.56 -13.64
CA ARG A 209 0.38 7.98 -13.34
C ARG A 209 0.94 8.83 -14.48
N GLU A 210 0.17 9.86 -14.89
CA GLU A 210 0.55 10.81 -15.94
C GLU A 210 0.84 10.19 -17.33
N CYS A 211 0.45 8.92 -17.57
CA CYS A 211 0.55 8.30 -18.89
C CYS A 211 -0.42 8.95 -19.89
N ASN A 212 -0.12 10.17 -20.29
CA ASN A 212 -1.01 11.02 -21.09
C ASN A 212 -1.22 10.56 -22.54
N MET A 213 -0.39 9.63 -23.05
CA MET A 213 -0.54 9.12 -24.41
C MET A 213 -1.49 7.91 -24.51
N ILE A 214 -1.96 7.34 -23.40
CA ILE A 214 -2.93 6.25 -23.45
C ILE A 214 -4.36 6.79 -23.65
N THR A 215 -5.15 6.10 -24.48
CA THR A 215 -6.52 6.48 -24.79
C THR A 215 -7.56 5.48 -24.30
N SER A 216 -7.14 4.21 -24.17
CA SER A 216 -8.01 3.14 -23.67
C SER A 216 -7.22 2.04 -22.98
N VAL A 217 -7.85 1.37 -22.01
CA VAL A 217 -7.28 0.24 -21.28
C VAL A 217 -8.25 -0.93 -21.26
N GLU A 218 -7.76 -2.15 -21.57
CA GLU A 218 -8.48 -3.41 -21.36
C GLU A 218 -7.88 -4.16 -20.18
N LEU A 219 -8.71 -4.47 -19.18
CA LEU A 219 -8.33 -5.14 -17.95
C LEU A 219 -8.69 -6.64 -18.01
N PRO A 220 -7.80 -7.57 -17.60
CA PRO A 220 -8.05 -9.00 -17.68
C PRO A 220 -9.01 -9.49 -16.58
N ALA A 221 -9.67 -10.63 -16.81
CA ALA A 221 -10.58 -11.25 -15.85
C ALA A 221 -9.88 -11.75 -14.56
N SER A 222 -8.56 -11.92 -14.60
CA SER A 222 -7.75 -12.26 -13.44
C SER A 222 -7.55 -11.10 -12.46
N LEU A 223 -7.77 -9.84 -12.90
CA LEU A 223 -7.53 -8.66 -12.08
C LEU A 223 -8.50 -8.59 -10.89
N ARG A 224 -7.98 -8.32 -9.71
CA ARG A 224 -8.72 -8.18 -8.44
C ARG A 224 -8.59 -6.80 -7.84
N HIS A 225 -7.40 -6.19 -7.94
CA HIS A 225 -7.08 -4.93 -7.26
C HIS A 225 -6.50 -3.91 -8.23
N ILE A 226 -7.05 -2.69 -8.20
CA ILE A 226 -6.49 -1.50 -8.83
C ILE A 226 -6.09 -0.58 -7.69
N ASN A 227 -4.78 -0.43 -7.44
CA ASN A 227 -4.29 0.29 -6.28
C ASN A 227 -4.36 1.82 -6.45
N GLN A 228 -4.03 2.53 -5.36
CA GLN A 228 -4.16 3.97 -5.27
C GLN A 228 -3.52 4.70 -6.44
N GLY A 229 -4.23 5.68 -7.03
CA GLY A 229 -3.71 6.52 -8.10
C GLY A 229 -3.19 5.76 -9.32
N ALA A 230 -3.58 4.48 -9.52
CA ALA A 230 -3.02 3.62 -10.57
C ALA A 230 -3.05 4.25 -11.98
N PHE A 231 -4.07 5.06 -12.28
CA PHE A 231 -4.23 5.81 -13.52
C PHE A 231 -4.39 7.31 -13.25
N ASP A 232 -3.79 7.82 -12.16
CA ASP A 232 -3.85 9.24 -11.81
C ASP A 232 -3.38 10.10 -12.99
N SER A 233 -4.19 11.12 -13.33
CA SER A 233 -3.87 12.15 -14.32
C SER A 233 -3.57 11.61 -15.73
N CYS A 234 -4.16 10.48 -16.14
CA CYS A 234 -4.12 10.02 -17.52
C CYS A 234 -5.04 10.89 -18.40
N ALA A 235 -4.60 12.07 -18.80
CA ALA A 235 -5.44 13.14 -19.37
C ALA A 235 -6.16 12.78 -20.68
N ASN A 236 -5.76 11.73 -21.38
CA ASN A 236 -6.39 11.26 -22.62
C ASN A 236 -7.09 9.89 -22.47
N LEU A 237 -7.10 9.31 -21.28
CA LEU A 237 -7.76 8.02 -21.04
C LEU A 237 -9.28 8.16 -21.04
N ALA A 238 -9.89 7.91 -22.19
CA ALA A 238 -11.33 8.06 -22.39
C ALA A 238 -12.13 6.76 -22.23
N SER A 239 -11.49 5.60 -22.16
CA SER A 239 -12.19 4.32 -22.08
C SER A 239 -11.42 3.29 -21.27
N VAL A 240 -12.13 2.63 -20.34
CA VAL A 240 -11.64 1.47 -19.60
C VAL A 240 -12.63 0.33 -19.74
N LYS A 241 -12.16 -0.80 -20.26
CA LYS A 241 -12.93 -2.04 -20.30
C LYS A 241 -12.64 -2.82 -19.03
N PHE A 242 -13.51 -2.67 -18.04
CA PHE A 242 -13.48 -3.47 -16.82
C PHE A 242 -13.94 -4.90 -17.10
N SER A 243 -13.28 -5.87 -16.47
CA SER A 243 -13.66 -7.28 -16.52
C SER A 243 -14.26 -7.72 -15.17
N GLU A 244 -15.16 -8.70 -15.20
CA GLU A 244 -15.64 -9.34 -13.97
C GLU A 244 -14.45 -9.96 -13.22
N GLY A 245 -14.47 -9.85 -11.90
CA GLY A 245 -13.40 -10.29 -11.02
C GLY A 245 -12.71 -9.16 -10.25
N ILE A 246 -12.78 -7.91 -10.73
CA ILE A 246 -12.25 -6.77 -9.98
C ILE A 246 -13.08 -6.58 -8.71
N GLU A 247 -12.39 -6.59 -7.56
CA GLU A 247 -13.01 -6.50 -6.24
C GLU A 247 -12.81 -5.15 -5.57
N VAL A 248 -11.65 -4.53 -5.78
CA VAL A 248 -11.26 -3.29 -5.13
C VAL A 248 -10.68 -2.31 -6.13
N ILE A 249 -11.18 -1.08 -6.09
CA ILE A 249 -10.60 0.08 -6.75
C ILE A 249 -10.23 1.05 -5.63
N ASP A 250 -8.95 1.28 -5.42
CA ASP A 250 -8.44 2.08 -4.31
C ASP A 250 -8.60 3.60 -4.55
N PRO A 251 -8.34 4.45 -3.53
CA PRO A 251 -8.49 5.90 -3.66
C PRO A 251 -7.75 6.46 -4.88
N GLU A 252 -8.39 7.43 -5.53
CA GLU A 252 -7.78 8.21 -6.62
C GLU A 252 -7.34 7.38 -7.84
N ALA A 253 -7.75 6.11 -7.96
CA ALA A 253 -7.27 5.19 -9.01
C ALA A 253 -7.42 5.72 -10.43
N PHE A 254 -8.45 6.52 -10.73
CA PHE A 254 -8.72 7.15 -12.03
C PHE A 254 -8.96 8.66 -11.89
N ILE A 255 -8.37 9.29 -10.87
CA ILE A 255 -8.49 10.74 -10.69
C ILE A 255 -7.93 11.47 -11.92
N GLY A 256 -8.60 12.49 -12.39
CA GLY A 256 -8.18 13.28 -13.56
C GLY A 256 -8.34 12.59 -14.92
N CYS A 257 -8.91 11.38 -14.99
CA CYS A 257 -9.20 10.70 -16.26
C CYS A 257 -10.53 11.17 -16.86
N PRO A 258 -10.60 11.57 -18.14
CA PRO A 258 -11.83 12.05 -18.78
C PRO A 258 -12.75 10.92 -19.25
N ILE A 259 -12.99 9.92 -18.43
CA ILE A 259 -13.80 8.75 -18.77
C ILE A 259 -15.30 9.12 -18.64
N PRO A 260 -16.06 9.16 -19.74
CA PRO A 260 -17.43 9.66 -19.71
C PRO A 260 -18.43 8.67 -19.12
N LYS A 261 -18.11 7.39 -19.10
CA LYS A 261 -18.98 6.31 -18.60
C LYS A 261 -18.18 5.12 -18.11
N PHE A 262 -18.55 4.62 -16.94
CA PHE A 262 -17.98 3.40 -16.36
C PHE A 262 -18.99 2.26 -16.45
N ASN A 263 -18.59 1.14 -17.04
CA ASN A 263 -19.34 -0.12 -16.95
C ASN A 263 -18.67 -0.96 -15.86
N LEU A 264 -18.92 -0.60 -14.60
CA LEU A 264 -18.30 -1.26 -13.45
C LEU A 264 -18.83 -2.68 -13.28
N PRO A 265 -17.95 -3.67 -13.01
CA PRO A 265 -18.35 -5.06 -12.85
C PRO A 265 -19.11 -5.28 -11.54
N LYS A 266 -19.93 -6.34 -11.52
CA LYS A 266 -20.74 -6.69 -10.33
C LYS A 266 -19.91 -7.26 -9.18
N SER A 267 -18.68 -7.67 -9.47
CA SER A 267 -17.71 -8.23 -8.50
C SER A 267 -17.13 -7.20 -7.55
N ILE A 268 -17.28 -5.88 -7.83
CA ILE A 268 -16.74 -4.82 -6.98
C ILE A 268 -17.34 -4.89 -5.58
N LYS A 269 -16.45 -4.84 -4.58
CA LYS A 269 -16.78 -4.83 -3.15
C LYS A 269 -16.49 -3.47 -2.50
N ARG A 270 -15.45 -2.76 -2.96
CA ARG A 270 -15.03 -1.46 -2.42
C ARG A 270 -14.52 -0.53 -3.50
N ILE A 271 -14.88 0.75 -3.37
CA ILE A 271 -14.35 1.85 -4.18
C ILE A 271 -13.84 2.92 -3.22
N GLY A 272 -12.58 3.26 -3.36
CA GLY A 272 -11.90 4.26 -2.55
C GLY A 272 -12.35 5.69 -2.85
N SER A 273 -12.04 6.60 -1.94
CA SER A 273 -12.37 8.01 -2.08
C SER A 273 -11.77 8.60 -3.36
N ARG A 274 -12.55 9.44 -4.06
CA ARG A 274 -12.12 10.13 -5.29
C ARG A 274 -11.61 9.21 -6.41
N ALA A 275 -11.91 7.90 -6.36
CA ALA A 275 -11.39 6.91 -7.32
C ALA A 275 -11.65 7.28 -8.79
N PHE A 276 -12.73 7.98 -9.05
CA PHE A 276 -13.14 8.43 -10.40
C PHE A 276 -13.34 9.95 -10.49
N PHE A 277 -12.72 10.72 -9.60
CA PHE A 277 -12.92 12.17 -9.58
C PHE A 277 -12.28 12.83 -10.82
N SER A 278 -13.10 13.43 -11.66
CA SER A 278 -12.66 14.16 -12.86
C SER A 278 -13.70 15.21 -13.26
N ASN A 279 -13.28 16.20 -14.07
CA ASN A 279 -14.15 17.24 -14.61
C ASN A 279 -15.31 16.68 -15.46
N ALA A 280 -15.27 15.41 -15.89
CA ALA A 280 -16.35 14.76 -16.61
C ALA A 280 -17.64 14.59 -15.77
N TYR A 281 -17.54 14.73 -14.44
CA TYR A 281 -18.71 14.68 -13.54
C TYR A 281 -19.47 15.99 -13.45
N GLU A 282 -18.81 17.14 -13.60
CA GLU A 282 -19.37 18.46 -13.30
C GLU A 282 -20.63 18.80 -14.11
N ASN A 283 -20.79 18.21 -15.31
CA ASN A 283 -21.92 18.47 -16.19
C ASN A 283 -22.77 17.22 -16.47
N SER A 284 -22.76 16.23 -15.61
CA SER A 284 -23.47 14.97 -15.84
C SER A 284 -24.88 14.99 -15.28
N SER A 285 -25.85 14.56 -16.09
CA SER A 285 -27.24 14.32 -15.66
C SER A 285 -27.42 13.17 -14.64
N ARG A 286 -26.32 12.57 -14.20
CA ARG A 286 -26.29 11.49 -13.21
C ARG A 286 -26.16 11.97 -11.77
N TRP A 287 -26.06 13.27 -11.56
CA TRP A 287 -26.15 13.85 -10.23
C TRP A 287 -27.58 13.78 -9.72
N ASP A 288 -27.74 13.29 -8.50
CA ASP A 288 -28.93 13.52 -7.69
C ASP A 288 -28.78 14.89 -7.02
N GLU A 289 -29.18 15.95 -7.72
CA GLU A 289 -29.03 17.34 -7.26
C GLU A 289 -29.68 17.58 -5.88
N LYS A 290 -30.75 16.84 -5.56
CA LYS A 290 -31.44 16.95 -4.27
C LYS A 290 -30.57 16.46 -3.10
N ASN A 291 -29.79 15.41 -3.32
CA ASN A 291 -28.98 14.74 -2.28
C ASN A 291 -27.49 14.99 -2.47
N GLY A 292 -27.06 15.65 -3.54
CA GLY A 292 -25.65 15.94 -3.84
C GLY A 292 -24.82 14.68 -4.07
N LEU A 293 -25.38 13.64 -4.68
CA LEU A 293 -24.71 12.37 -4.93
C LEU A 293 -24.65 12.04 -6.42
N TYR A 294 -23.47 11.63 -6.89
CA TYR A 294 -23.28 11.13 -8.25
C TYR A 294 -23.36 9.60 -8.30
N TYR A 295 -24.12 9.09 -9.26
CA TYR A 295 -24.35 7.65 -9.40
C TYR A 295 -23.86 7.07 -10.72
N GLU A 296 -23.25 5.90 -10.67
CA GLU A 296 -23.06 4.99 -11.78
C GLU A 296 -23.87 3.72 -11.51
N GLY A 297 -25.04 3.60 -12.15
CA GLY A 297 -25.98 2.51 -11.87
C GLY A 297 -26.44 2.48 -10.40
N ASN A 298 -26.04 1.45 -9.68
CA ASN A 298 -26.36 1.24 -8.26
C ASN A 298 -25.19 1.54 -7.33
N ILE A 299 -24.24 2.33 -7.78
CA ILE A 299 -23.04 2.73 -7.01
C ILE A 299 -23.06 4.24 -6.87
N ALA A 300 -22.98 4.75 -5.63
CA ALA A 300 -22.72 6.15 -5.35
C ALA A 300 -21.21 6.39 -5.36
N LEU A 301 -20.71 7.14 -6.36
CA LEU A 301 -19.28 7.30 -6.64
C LEU A 301 -18.69 8.61 -6.12
N ALA A 302 -19.47 9.67 -6.04
CA ALA A 302 -19.02 10.98 -5.61
C ALA A 302 -20.13 11.71 -4.85
N GLY A 303 -19.71 12.67 -4.01
CA GLY A 303 -20.60 13.57 -3.30
C GLY A 303 -20.16 15.01 -3.46
N GLU A 304 -21.11 15.93 -3.47
CA GLU A 304 -20.84 17.37 -3.47
C GLU A 304 -20.17 17.82 -2.18
N TYR A 305 -19.37 18.88 -2.27
CA TYR A 305 -18.77 19.48 -1.08
C TYR A 305 -19.83 20.04 -0.12
N TYR A 306 -20.95 20.58 -0.65
CA TYR A 306 -22.09 21.10 0.13
C TYR A 306 -23.31 20.19 -0.07
N MET A 307 -23.48 19.24 0.84
CA MET A 307 -24.65 18.36 0.88
C MET A 307 -25.74 18.92 1.81
N PRO A 308 -27.01 18.55 1.60
CA PRO A 308 -28.09 18.91 2.53
C PRO A 308 -27.88 18.23 3.90
N GLU A 309 -28.48 18.81 4.97
CA GLU A 309 -28.43 18.24 6.31
C GLU A 309 -28.93 16.78 6.39
N THR A 310 -29.88 16.44 5.50
CA THR A 310 -30.38 15.07 5.36
C THR A 310 -30.16 14.62 3.93
N VAL A 311 -29.31 13.61 3.77
CA VAL A 311 -29.04 12.94 2.48
C VAL A 311 -29.81 11.64 2.42
N THR A 312 -30.56 11.41 1.35
CA THR A 312 -31.22 10.11 1.09
C THR A 312 -30.50 9.41 -0.05
N VAL A 313 -29.91 8.28 0.24
CA VAL A 313 -29.26 7.44 -0.77
C VAL A 313 -30.33 6.79 -1.66
N LYS A 314 -30.09 6.69 -2.97
CA LYS A 314 -31.01 6.08 -3.92
C LYS A 314 -31.33 4.62 -3.54
N LYS A 315 -32.60 4.24 -3.57
CA LYS A 315 -33.03 2.85 -3.32
C LYS A 315 -32.33 1.90 -4.29
N GLY A 316 -31.81 0.78 -3.74
CA GLY A 316 -31.09 -0.23 -4.51
C GLY A 316 -29.58 0.07 -4.69
N THR A 317 -29.06 1.14 -4.07
CA THR A 317 -27.61 1.37 -4.01
C THR A 317 -26.93 0.23 -3.28
N LYS A 318 -25.92 -0.36 -3.90
CA LYS A 318 -25.16 -1.49 -3.36
C LYS A 318 -23.81 -1.07 -2.77
N ILE A 319 -23.22 -0.01 -3.31
CA ILE A 319 -21.92 0.49 -2.88
C ILE A 319 -22.01 2.00 -2.73
N ILE A 320 -21.47 2.50 -1.65
CA ILE A 320 -21.17 3.91 -1.40
C ILE A 320 -19.66 4.02 -1.34
N ALA A 321 -19.05 4.77 -2.26
CA ALA A 321 -17.60 4.92 -2.29
C ALA A 321 -17.08 5.62 -1.01
N ASP A 322 -15.86 5.31 -0.64
CA ASP A 322 -15.25 5.83 0.59
C ASP A 322 -15.20 7.37 0.57
N GLY A 323 -15.53 7.98 1.69
CA GLY A 323 -15.37 9.42 1.93
C GLY A 323 -16.37 10.34 1.23
N ILE A 324 -17.28 9.85 0.38
CA ILE A 324 -18.19 10.71 -0.40
C ILE A 324 -19.22 11.49 0.44
N LEU A 325 -19.46 11.07 1.67
CA LEU A 325 -20.35 11.73 2.62
C LEU A 325 -19.59 12.64 3.62
N GLY A 326 -18.26 12.76 3.47
CA GLY A 326 -17.40 13.42 4.46
C GLY A 326 -17.26 14.94 4.29
N GLY A 327 -17.50 15.49 3.10
CA GLY A 327 -17.23 16.90 2.77
C GLY A 327 -18.08 17.89 3.58
N SER A 328 -19.38 17.77 3.52
CA SER A 328 -20.34 18.68 4.16
C SER A 328 -20.92 18.17 5.49
N ARG A 329 -20.53 16.97 5.92
CA ARG A 329 -20.99 16.33 7.16
C ARG A 329 -22.51 16.37 7.35
N PRO A 330 -23.29 15.67 6.51
CA PRO A 330 -24.74 15.64 6.67
C PRO A 330 -25.08 15.14 8.09
N LYS A 331 -26.07 15.77 8.73
CA LYS A 331 -26.52 15.36 10.07
C LYS A 331 -27.26 14.03 10.08
N ARG A 332 -27.84 13.67 8.91
CA ARG A 332 -28.59 12.42 8.75
C ARG A 332 -28.35 11.82 7.37
N VAL A 333 -28.11 10.52 7.32
CA VAL A 333 -28.09 9.74 6.08
C VAL A 333 -29.18 8.68 6.13
N ILE A 334 -30.02 8.63 5.12
CA ILE A 334 -31.10 7.64 4.98
C ILE A 334 -30.69 6.67 3.88
N ILE A 335 -30.58 5.40 4.23
CA ILE A 335 -30.29 4.30 3.31
C ILE A 335 -31.60 3.48 3.20
N PRO A 336 -32.34 3.60 2.10
CA PRO A 336 -33.58 2.84 1.92
C PRO A 336 -33.32 1.35 1.77
N ALA A 337 -34.16 0.52 2.40
CA ALA A 337 -34.12 -0.93 2.29
C ALA A 337 -34.42 -1.44 0.86
#